data_8febfb20bd54f664bd1763342b19c14f
#
_entry.id   8febfb20bd54f664bd1763342b19c14f
#
_cell.length_a   1.000
_cell.length_b   1.000
_cell.length_c   1.000
_cell.angle_alpha   90.00
_cell.angle_beta   90.00
_cell.angle_gamma   90.00
#
_symmetry.space_group_name_H-M   'P 1'
#
loop_
_entity.id
_entity.type
_entity.pdbx_description
1 polymer ?
#
loop_
_entity_poly.entity_id
_entity_poly.type
_entity_poly.pdbx_seq_one_letter_code
_entity_poly.pdbx_strand_id
1 'polypeptide(L)'
;NKKISLKISEATILITKVVRILELSSKCQELITERKFFKVLQNLDSLEKLYLQEFKNYNFQFLIEIYNSIPFLQKVTKDECINLIRNSLNLNLGKNLIKVGQEFVAIYENELLPQWLETRSKMKLTNFKFNSPIEISMRDESFLAKLNLGEFFQLDDFHDSIMIFQNLNELSVLSGEFNKEYELRKTKLMYPLIWKKNKTAAYQMDSLLRGTGTTPGSTAHDVSTDDPFTQSLSLHFLQDYFLKILGFLLYDINLNKATEFILVDNNYNSTNEFWDGLMDRLSPYLSYFIDEKLKTEEDMIKLKDFLCIYVAILENFKLNIEPLYKILVSIFEKFCSVSLRAF
;
A
#
# COMPACT_ATOMS: atom_id res chain seq x y z
N ASN A 1 50.09 39.49 31.26
CA ASN A 1 50.16 38.50 30.16
C ASN A 1 49.27 37.25 30.34
N LYS A 2 49.18 36.62 31.54
CA LYS A 2 48.32 35.45 31.77
C LYS A 2 46.82 35.72 31.52
N LYS A 3 46.26 36.84 31.99
CA LYS A 3 44.87 37.25 31.77
C LYS A 3 44.53 37.50 30.29
N ILE A 4 45.46 38.04 29.53
CA ILE A 4 45.32 38.28 28.09
C ILE A 4 45.31 36.97 27.34
N SER A 5 46.25 36.06 27.66
CA SER A 5 46.32 34.72 27.08
C SER A 5 45.06 33.90 27.34
N LEU A 6 44.48 34.00 28.56
CA LEU A 6 43.24 33.31 28.90
C LEU A 6 42.03 33.84 28.10
N LYS A 7 41.90 35.16 27.97
CA LYS A 7 40.87 35.78 27.15
C LYS A 7 40.95 35.44 25.66
N ILE A 8 42.17 35.36 25.14
CA ILE A 8 42.44 34.94 23.74
C ILE A 8 42.01 33.49 23.57
N SER A 9 42.36 32.60 24.49
CA SER A 9 41.95 31.21 24.46
C SER A 9 40.43 31.04 24.51
N GLU A 10 39.74 31.74 25.42
CA GLU A 10 38.28 31.74 25.50
C GLU A 10 37.63 32.26 24.23
N ALA A 11 38.11 33.36 23.66
CA ALA A 11 37.64 33.90 22.39
C ALA A 11 37.83 32.92 21.24
N THR A 12 38.98 32.22 21.17
CA THR A 12 39.23 31.21 20.13
C THR A 12 38.27 30.05 20.23
N ILE A 13 37.97 29.57 21.43
CA ILE A 13 37.03 28.50 21.65
C ILE A 13 35.61 28.93 21.19
N LEU A 14 35.17 30.13 21.52
CA LEU A 14 33.88 30.68 21.11
C LEU A 14 33.77 30.80 19.59
N ILE A 15 34.82 31.33 18.93
CA ILE A 15 34.87 31.45 17.47
C ILE A 15 34.78 30.08 16.81
N THR A 16 35.55 29.09 17.31
CA THR A 16 35.50 27.73 16.77
C THR A 16 34.10 27.12 16.86
N LYS A 17 33.36 27.34 17.97
CA LYS A 17 31.97 26.90 18.14
C LYS A 17 31.01 27.61 17.18
N VAL A 18 31.17 28.92 16.99
CA VAL A 18 30.36 29.69 16.02
C VAL A 18 30.61 29.18 14.59
N VAL A 19 31.85 28.94 14.21
CA VAL A 19 32.18 28.35 12.90
C VAL A 19 31.47 27.02 12.73
N ARG A 20 31.48 26.17 13.76
CA ARG A 20 30.80 24.89 13.72
C ARG A 20 29.29 25.01 13.55
N ILE A 21 28.66 26.00 14.21
CA ILE A 21 27.21 26.29 14.02
C ILE A 21 26.93 26.68 12.57
N LEU A 22 27.72 27.55 11.98
CA LEU A 22 27.57 27.99 10.59
C LEU A 22 27.76 26.84 9.59
N GLU A 23 28.78 25.99 9.82
CA GLU A 23 29.01 24.79 9.00
C GLU A 23 27.82 23.83 9.03
N LEU A 24 27.28 23.51 10.23
CA LEU A 24 26.13 22.64 10.38
C LEU A 24 24.87 23.25 9.75
N SER A 25 24.67 24.56 9.88
CA SER A 25 23.56 25.26 9.26
C SER A 25 23.62 25.21 7.74
N SER A 26 24.80 25.48 7.16
CA SER A 26 25.04 25.35 5.71
C SER A 26 24.82 23.89 5.24
N LYS A 27 25.32 22.94 6.02
CA LYS A 27 25.19 21.52 5.71
C LYS A 27 23.71 21.05 5.70
N CYS A 28 22.85 21.62 6.54
CA CYS A 28 21.43 21.32 6.52
C CYS A 28 20.78 21.68 5.17
N GLN A 29 21.14 22.83 4.58
CA GLN A 29 20.62 23.23 3.26
C GLN A 29 21.06 22.27 2.15
N GLU A 30 22.35 21.89 2.15
CA GLU A 30 22.87 20.90 1.19
C GLU A 30 22.11 19.56 1.32
N LEU A 31 21.94 19.06 2.55
CA LEU A 31 21.29 17.79 2.82
C LEU A 31 19.80 17.79 2.44
N ILE A 32 19.09 18.93 2.58
CA ILE A 32 17.72 19.08 2.09
C ILE A 32 17.69 18.93 0.56
N THR A 33 18.61 19.57 -0.14
CA THR A 33 18.73 19.46 -1.61
C THR A 33 19.08 18.05 -2.05
N GLU A 34 19.91 17.34 -1.29
CA GLU A 34 20.28 15.94 -1.52
C GLU A 34 19.19 14.94 -1.07
N ARG A 35 18.08 15.41 -0.48
CA ARG A 35 16.99 14.59 0.09
C ARG A 35 17.44 13.63 1.21
N LYS A 36 18.49 13.98 1.94
CA LYS A 36 19.00 13.21 3.08
C LYS A 36 18.37 13.69 4.39
N PHE A 37 17.06 13.61 4.47
CA PHE A 37 16.23 14.24 5.53
C PHE A 37 16.55 13.76 6.94
N PHE A 38 16.89 12.48 7.12
CA PHE A 38 17.30 11.96 8.43
C PHE A 38 18.55 12.70 8.96
N LYS A 39 19.56 12.92 8.10
CA LYS A 39 20.76 13.67 8.47
C LYS A 39 20.48 15.14 8.74
N VAL A 40 19.49 15.74 8.04
CA VAL A 40 19.04 17.12 8.34
C VAL A 40 18.54 17.20 9.77
N LEU A 41 17.65 16.29 10.18
CA LEU A 41 17.09 16.29 11.53
C LEU A 41 18.16 16.03 12.60
N GLN A 42 19.12 15.15 12.37
CA GLN A 42 20.23 14.94 13.28
C GLN A 42 21.09 16.20 13.45
N ASN A 43 21.35 16.91 12.35
CA ASN A 43 22.10 18.17 12.41
C ASN A 43 21.31 19.27 13.12
N LEU A 44 19.98 19.39 12.87
CA LEU A 44 19.11 20.35 13.55
C LEU A 44 19.03 20.06 15.05
N ASP A 45 18.90 18.80 15.44
CA ASP A 45 18.90 18.39 16.85
C ASP A 45 20.24 18.72 17.53
N SER A 46 21.37 18.47 16.85
CA SER A 46 22.69 18.81 17.33
C SER A 46 22.87 20.32 17.46
N LEU A 47 22.42 21.12 16.49
CA LEU A 47 22.42 22.57 16.55
C LEU A 47 21.63 23.07 17.76
N GLU A 48 20.41 22.61 17.95
CA GLU A 48 19.52 23.06 19.00
C GLU A 48 20.02 22.66 20.40
N LYS A 49 20.37 21.38 20.58
CA LYS A 49 20.65 20.84 21.92
C LYS A 49 22.10 20.98 22.37
N LEU A 50 23.05 20.94 21.45
CA LEU A 50 24.48 20.97 21.81
C LEU A 50 25.10 22.35 21.65
N TYR A 51 24.92 22.98 20.49
CA TYR A 51 25.68 24.19 20.15
C TYR A 51 24.96 25.48 20.55
N LEU A 52 23.70 25.64 20.22
CA LEU A 52 22.95 26.88 20.48
C LEU A 52 22.59 27.08 21.96
N GLN A 53 22.51 26.01 22.74
CA GLN A 53 22.27 26.10 24.20
C GLN A 53 23.35 26.87 24.92
N GLU A 54 24.61 26.72 24.52
CA GLU A 54 25.74 27.44 25.16
C GLU A 54 25.72 28.93 24.86
N PHE A 55 25.06 29.36 23.79
CA PHE A 55 24.98 30.76 23.38
C PHE A 55 23.72 31.49 23.82
N LYS A 56 22.83 30.86 24.59
CA LYS A 56 21.57 31.46 25.07
C LYS A 56 21.77 32.81 25.80
N ASN A 57 22.92 32.99 26.45
CA ASN A 57 23.25 34.20 27.19
C ASN A 57 23.95 35.26 26.30
N TYR A 58 24.22 34.93 25.04
CA TYR A 58 24.87 35.87 24.11
C TYR A 58 23.81 36.41 23.14
N ASN A 59 23.75 37.75 23.04
CA ASN A 59 22.76 38.41 22.19
C ASN A 59 23.29 38.64 20.76
N PHE A 60 23.71 37.55 20.09
CA PHE A 60 24.15 37.60 18.70
C PHE A 60 22.96 37.41 17.78
N GLN A 61 22.60 38.39 16.98
CA GLN A 61 21.42 38.40 16.11
C GLN A 61 21.38 37.20 15.19
N PHE A 62 22.49 36.85 14.55
CA PHE A 62 22.55 35.71 13.61
C PHE A 62 22.31 34.35 14.29
N LEU A 63 22.70 34.17 15.57
CA LEU A 63 22.42 32.95 16.31
C LEU A 63 20.94 32.83 16.68
N ILE A 64 20.31 33.95 16.98
CA ILE A 64 18.87 34.03 17.23
C ILE A 64 18.09 33.68 15.95
N GLU A 65 18.54 34.16 14.80
CA GLU A 65 17.93 33.84 13.50
C GLU A 65 18.10 32.35 13.14
N ILE A 66 19.26 31.76 13.38
CA ILE A 66 19.49 30.31 13.20
C ILE A 66 18.56 29.53 14.12
N TYR A 67 18.48 29.86 15.41
CA TYR A 67 17.62 29.19 16.36
C TYR A 67 16.14 29.25 15.93
N ASN A 68 15.67 30.41 15.53
CA ASN A 68 14.29 30.60 15.07
C ASN A 68 13.98 29.89 13.75
N SER A 69 15.00 29.61 12.94
CA SER A 69 14.85 28.87 11.68
C SER A 69 14.67 27.35 11.87
N ILE A 70 15.09 26.79 13.00
CA ILE A 70 15.05 25.34 13.25
C ILE A 70 13.64 24.77 13.14
N PRO A 71 12.59 25.30 13.79
CA PRO A 71 11.24 24.77 13.66
C PRO A 71 10.71 24.82 12.22
N PHE A 72 11.08 25.86 11.47
CA PHE A 72 10.72 25.99 10.06
C PHE A 72 11.40 24.89 9.21
N LEU A 73 12.69 24.67 9.40
CA LEU A 73 13.42 23.61 8.67
C LEU A 73 12.93 22.21 9.04
N GLN A 74 12.58 21.97 10.30
CA GLN A 74 11.95 20.73 10.72
C GLN A 74 10.60 20.51 10.00
N LYS A 75 9.78 21.56 9.90
CA LYS A 75 8.51 21.50 9.18
C LYS A 75 8.72 21.21 7.69
N VAL A 76 9.62 21.94 7.03
CA VAL A 76 9.96 21.70 5.61
C VAL A 76 10.41 20.25 5.39
N THR A 77 11.26 19.74 6.27
CA THR A 77 11.74 18.34 6.19
C THR A 77 10.59 17.35 6.31
N LYS A 78 9.64 17.57 7.23
CA LYS A 78 8.45 16.72 7.38
C LYS A 78 7.54 16.77 6.14
N ASP A 79 7.28 17.97 5.63
CA ASP A 79 6.45 18.17 4.45
C ASP A 79 7.08 17.47 3.21
N GLU A 80 8.40 17.53 3.06
CA GLU A 80 9.10 16.83 1.98
C GLU A 80 9.04 15.30 2.15
N CYS A 81 9.13 14.77 3.36
CA CYS A 81 8.94 13.33 3.62
C CYS A 81 7.53 12.86 3.25
N ILE A 82 6.49 13.65 3.56
CA ILE A 82 5.11 13.36 3.16
C ILE A 82 4.98 13.39 1.63
N ASN A 83 5.62 14.36 0.96
CA ASN A 83 5.65 14.44 -0.49
C ASN A 83 6.34 13.22 -1.13
N LEU A 84 7.43 12.72 -0.53
CA LEU A 84 8.07 11.48 -0.98
C LEU A 84 7.11 10.29 -0.94
N ILE A 85 6.36 10.13 0.16
CA ILE A 85 5.34 9.07 0.27
C ILE A 85 4.26 9.23 -0.79
N ARG A 86 3.75 10.44 -1.03
CA ARG A 86 2.77 10.70 -2.09
C ARG A 86 3.32 10.33 -3.47
N ASN A 87 4.56 10.70 -3.74
CA ASN A 87 5.23 10.38 -5.00
C ASN A 87 5.45 8.88 -5.16
N SER A 88 5.86 8.18 -4.11
CA SER A 88 6.02 6.72 -4.11
C SER A 88 4.69 6.00 -4.33
N LEU A 89 3.60 6.45 -3.68
CA LEU A 89 2.25 5.95 -3.94
C LEU A 89 1.84 6.17 -5.41
N ASN A 90 2.09 7.36 -5.96
CA ASN A 90 1.78 7.67 -7.34
C ASN A 90 2.59 6.82 -8.33
N LEU A 91 3.88 6.63 -8.05
CA LEU A 91 4.76 5.81 -8.88
C LEU A 91 4.31 4.35 -8.91
N ASN A 92 4.08 3.75 -7.74
CA ASN A 92 3.75 2.33 -7.63
C ASN A 92 2.32 2.03 -8.10
N LEU A 93 1.33 2.83 -7.67
CA LEU A 93 -0.08 2.63 -8.04
C LEU A 93 -0.43 3.26 -9.39
N GLY A 94 0.43 4.10 -9.96
CA GLY A 94 0.34 4.58 -11.33
C GLY A 94 0.86 3.58 -12.37
N LYS A 95 1.53 2.50 -11.95
CA LYS A 95 1.92 1.41 -12.85
C LYS A 95 0.69 0.72 -13.42
N ASN A 96 0.87 0.03 -14.53
CA ASN A 96 -0.19 -0.83 -15.05
C ASN A 96 -0.39 -2.05 -14.14
N LEU A 97 -1.29 -1.92 -13.16
CA LEU A 97 -1.57 -2.97 -12.18
C LEU A 97 -2.12 -4.25 -12.84
N ILE A 98 -2.79 -4.15 -13.99
CA ILE A 98 -3.22 -5.32 -14.77
C ILE A 98 -1.99 -6.12 -15.20
N LYS A 99 -0.98 -5.43 -15.75
CA LYS A 99 0.25 -6.06 -16.19
C LYS A 99 1.00 -6.72 -15.02
N VAL A 100 1.07 -6.04 -13.88
CA VAL A 100 1.66 -6.62 -12.64
C VAL A 100 0.93 -7.89 -12.23
N GLY A 101 -0.41 -7.86 -12.22
CA GLY A 101 -1.22 -9.04 -11.93
C GLY A 101 -0.99 -10.18 -12.93
N GLN A 102 -0.89 -9.88 -14.23
CA GLN A 102 -0.61 -10.86 -15.28
C GLN A 102 0.77 -11.51 -15.11
N GLU A 103 1.80 -10.70 -14.89
CA GLU A 103 3.16 -11.17 -14.66
C GLU A 103 3.23 -12.08 -13.42
N PHE A 104 2.53 -11.69 -12.36
CA PHE A 104 2.48 -12.48 -11.14
C PHE A 104 1.76 -13.83 -11.34
N VAL A 105 0.62 -13.83 -12.03
CA VAL A 105 -0.09 -15.08 -12.39
C VAL A 105 0.82 -16.00 -13.21
N ALA A 106 1.52 -15.45 -14.19
CA ALA A 106 2.46 -16.23 -15.01
C ALA A 106 3.61 -16.84 -14.18
N ILE A 107 4.18 -16.07 -13.24
CA ILE A 107 5.21 -16.58 -12.31
C ILE A 107 4.61 -17.69 -11.42
N TYR A 108 3.42 -17.47 -10.89
CA TYR A 108 2.75 -18.45 -10.04
C TYR A 108 2.52 -19.78 -10.78
N GLU A 109 1.97 -19.73 -12.00
CA GLU A 109 1.66 -20.93 -12.77
C GLU A 109 2.91 -21.66 -13.28
N ASN A 110 3.91 -20.93 -13.76
CA ASN A 110 5.04 -21.54 -14.46
C ASN A 110 6.20 -21.91 -13.52
N GLU A 111 6.33 -21.23 -12.37
CA GLU A 111 7.48 -21.42 -11.48
C GLU A 111 7.06 -21.91 -10.10
N LEU A 112 6.16 -21.16 -9.42
CA LEU A 112 5.89 -21.41 -8.01
C LEU A 112 5.02 -22.66 -7.79
N LEU A 113 3.96 -22.79 -8.54
CA LEU A 113 3.07 -23.95 -8.42
C LEU A 113 3.78 -25.27 -8.74
N PRO A 114 4.55 -25.41 -9.83
CA PRO A 114 5.32 -26.60 -10.10
C PRO A 114 6.35 -26.93 -9.00
N GLN A 115 7.08 -25.92 -8.51
CA GLN A 115 8.04 -26.12 -7.42
C GLN A 115 7.37 -26.59 -6.13
N TRP A 116 6.21 -26.03 -5.81
CA TRP A 116 5.44 -26.47 -4.65
C TRP A 116 4.92 -27.88 -4.80
N LEU A 117 4.39 -28.26 -5.97
CA LEU A 117 3.92 -29.62 -6.24
C LEU A 117 5.04 -30.64 -6.12
N GLU A 118 6.24 -30.33 -6.57
CA GLU A 118 7.42 -31.17 -6.40
C GLU A 118 7.81 -31.31 -4.91
N THR A 119 7.86 -30.19 -4.18
CA THR A 119 8.16 -30.17 -2.76
C THR A 119 7.12 -30.97 -1.96
N ARG A 120 5.85 -30.77 -2.26
CA ARG A 120 4.71 -31.48 -1.68
C ARG A 120 4.83 -33.00 -1.86
N SER A 121 5.24 -33.44 -3.05
CA SER A 121 5.49 -34.85 -3.33
C SER A 121 6.66 -35.40 -2.51
N LYS A 122 7.79 -34.68 -2.43
CA LYS A 122 8.97 -35.05 -1.65
C LYS A 122 8.66 -35.15 -0.15
N MET A 123 7.85 -34.25 0.37
CA MET A 123 7.44 -34.21 1.79
C MET A 123 6.32 -35.19 2.13
N LYS A 124 5.84 -36.01 1.17
CA LYS A 124 4.71 -36.93 1.34
C LYS A 124 3.42 -36.26 1.82
N LEU A 125 3.22 -34.99 1.46
CA LEU A 125 2.03 -34.21 1.79
C LEU A 125 0.84 -34.49 0.86
N THR A 126 0.98 -35.49 -0.03
CA THR A 126 -0.06 -35.90 -1.01
C THR A 126 -1.35 -36.39 -0.36
N ASN A 127 -1.29 -36.80 0.91
CA ASN A 127 -2.47 -37.19 1.69
C ASN A 127 -3.35 -36.01 2.12
N PHE A 128 -2.81 -34.81 2.10
CA PHE A 128 -3.58 -33.60 2.41
C PHE A 128 -4.18 -33.03 1.12
N LYS A 129 -5.41 -32.54 1.23
CA LYS A 129 -6.06 -31.88 0.10
C LYS A 129 -5.26 -30.65 -0.29
N PHE A 130 -5.01 -30.48 -1.59
CA PHE A 130 -4.32 -29.29 -2.12
C PHE A 130 -5.09 -28.02 -1.74
N ASN A 131 -4.37 -26.98 -1.31
CA ASN A 131 -4.92 -25.72 -0.78
C ASN A 131 -5.83 -25.88 0.44
N SER A 132 -5.72 -26.99 1.19
CA SER A 132 -6.35 -27.07 2.52
C SER A 132 -5.61 -26.19 3.52
N PRO A 133 -6.29 -25.68 4.59
CA PRO A 133 -5.62 -24.88 5.61
C PRO A 133 -4.37 -25.52 6.22
N ILE A 134 -4.40 -26.85 6.39
CA ILE A 134 -3.26 -27.61 6.90
C ILE A 134 -2.10 -27.61 5.88
N GLU A 135 -2.40 -27.87 4.62
CA GLU A 135 -1.39 -27.90 3.56
C GLU A 135 -0.78 -26.51 3.35
N ILE A 136 -1.58 -25.45 3.38
CA ILE A 136 -1.11 -24.07 3.30
C ILE A 136 -0.21 -23.70 4.50
N SER A 137 -0.56 -24.16 5.71
CA SER A 137 0.25 -23.92 6.91
C SER A 137 1.62 -24.60 6.88
N MET A 138 1.75 -25.65 6.07
CA MET A 138 3.01 -26.37 5.87
C MET A 138 3.89 -25.79 4.76
N ARG A 139 3.38 -24.82 4.00
CA ARG A 139 4.19 -24.10 3.02
C ARG A 139 5.19 -23.22 3.75
N ASP A 140 6.44 -23.42 3.42
CA ASP A 140 7.53 -22.65 3.98
C ASP A 140 7.36 -21.16 3.63
N GLU A 141 7.67 -20.29 4.59
CA GLU A 141 7.77 -18.84 4.33
C GLU A 141 8.74 -18.53 3.19
N SER A 142 9.74 -19.39 2.97
CA SER A 142 10.65 -19.30 1.82
C SER A 142 9.92 -19.41 0.47
N PHE A 143 8.78 -20.10 0.41
CA PHE A 143 7.95 -20.16 -0.79
C PHE A 143 7.34 -18.80 -1.13
N LEU A 144 6.84 -18.08 -0.11
CA LEU A 144 6.33 -16.71 -0.26
C LEU A 144 7.46 -15.67 -0.42
N ALA A 145 8.63 -15.93 0.18
CA ALA A 145 9.80 -15.07 0.05
C ALA A 145 10.42 -15.15 -1.38
N LYS A 146 10.26 -16.26 -2.07
CA LYS A 146 10.62 -16.40 -3.50
C LYS A 146 9.74 -15.54 -4.41
N LEU A 147 8.55 -15.14 -3.93
CA LEU A 147 7.76 -14.07 -4.52
C LEU A 147 8.45 -12.75 -4.19
N ASN A 148 9.50 -12.41 -4.93
CA ASN A 148 10.22 -11.15 -4.72
C ASN A 148 9.32 -9.96 -5.14
N LEU A 149 8.31 -9.66 -4.32
CA LEU A 149 7.40 -8.54 -4.55
C LEU A 149 8.15 -7.19 -4.62
N GLY A 150 9.36 -7.13 -4.04
CA GLY A 150 10.24 -5.97 -4.13
C GLY A 150 10.69 -5.64 -5.54
N GLU A 151 10.70 -6.59 -6.47
CA GLU A 151 10.99 -6.32 -7.88
C GLU A 151 9.87 -5.52 -8.57
N PHE A 152 8.64 -5.67 -8.11
CA PHE A 152 7.51 -4.96 -8.68
C PHE A 152 7.35 -3.54 -8.15
N PHE A 153 7.79 -3.26 -6.89
CA PHE A 153 7.46 -2.03 -6.19
C PHE A 153 8.67 -1.42 -5.49
N GLN A 154 8.75 -0.09 -5.48
CA GLN A 154 9.81 0.67 -4.80
C GLN A 154 9.26 1.23 -3.49
N LEU A 155 9.84 0.81 -2.36
CA LEU A 155 9.36 1.15 -1.02
C LEU A 155 10.39 1.89 -0.14
N ASP A 156 11.56 2.24 -0.68
CA ASP A 156 12.66 2.84 0.08
C ASP A 156 12.24 4.15 0.77
N ASP A 157 11.47 4.99 0.07
CA ASP A 157 10.97 6.26 0.60
C ASP A 157 10.10 6.10 1.86
N PHE A 158 9.41 4.95 2.00
CA PHE A 158 8.59 4.67 3.17
C PHE A 158 9.44 4.39 4.40
N HIS A 159 10.53 3.62 4.27
CA HIS A 159 11.42 3.30 5.38
C HIS A 159 12.08 4.56 5.93
N ASP A 160 12.62 5.40 5.07
CA ASP A 160 13.27 6.65 5.47
C ASP A 160 12.27 7.58 6.18
N SER A 161 11.08 7.74 5.62
CA SER A 161 10.03 8.58 6.21
C SER A 161 9.56 8.06 7.57
N ILE A 162 9.34 6.74 7.72
CA ILE A 162 8.97 6.12 9.00
C ILE A 162 10.04 6.40 10.05
N MET A 163 11.32 6.16 9.74
CA MET A 163 12.43 6.41 10.68
C MET A 163 12.47 7.87 11.14
N ILE A 164 12.24 8.81 10.22
CA ILE A 164 12.23 10.24 10.52
C ILE A 164 11.10 10.58 11.49
N PHE A 165 9.87 10.16 11.20
CA PHE A 165 8.71 10.46 12.05
C PHE A 165 8.73 9.71 13.39
N GLN A 166 9.34 8.52 13.45
CA GLN A 166 9.61 7.83 14.72
C GLN A 166 10.56 8.62 15.61
N ASN A 167 11.66 9.13 15.06
CA ASN A 167 12.61 9.96 15.82
C ASN A 167 12.01 11.30 16.32
N LEU A 168 11.02 11.81 15.60
CA LEU A 168 10.28 13.02 16.01
C LEU A 168 9.13 12.73 16.99
N ASN A 169 8.83 11.46 17.29
CA ASN A 169 7.64 11.02 18.02
C ASN A 169 6.31 11.52 17.39
N GLU A 170 6.28 11.64 16.08
CA GLU A 170 5.13 12.15 15.31
C GLU A 170 4.61 11.11 14.29
N LEU A 171 4.78 9.83 14.56
CA LEU A 171 4.40 8.75 13.65
C LEU A 171 2.91 8.77 13.31
N SER A 172 2.04 9.17 14.24
CA SER A 172 0.60 9.32 14.02
C SER A 172 0.25 10.37 12.95
N VAL A 173 1.09 11.40 12.79
CA VAL A 173 0.92 12.40 11.73
C VAL A 173 1.20 11.77 10.36
N LEU A 174 2.29 10.99 10.26
CA LEU A 174 2.65 10.28 9.03
C LEU A 174 1.57 9.27 8.64
N SER A 175 1.14 8.43 9.59
CA SER A 175 0.07 7.44 9.41
C SER A 175 -1.23 8.10 8.96
N GLY A 176 -1.64 9.21 9.58
CA GLY A 176 -2.83 9.97 9.19
C GLY A 176 -2.77 10.52 7.76
N GLU A 177 -1.65 11.13 7.35
CA GLU A 177 -1.48 11.62 5.98
C GLU A 177 -1.38 10.48 4.96
N PHE A 178 -0.68 9.40 5.29
CA PHE A 178 -0.63 8.20 4.47
C PHE A 178 -2.03 7.61 4.25
N ASN A 179 -2.79 7.35 5.32
CA ASN A 179 -4.11 6.74 5.22
C ASN A 179 -5.07 7.59 4.40
N LYS A 180 -5.06 8.92 4.57
CA LYS A 180 -5.85 9.84 3.76
C LYS A 180 -5.58 9.71 2.26
N GLU A 181 -4.32 9.70 1.88
CA GLU A 181 -3.88 9.56 0.48
C GLU A 181 -4.15 8.14 -0.05
N TYR A 182 -3.98 7.14 0.79
CA TYR A 182 -4.13 5.73 0.40
C TYR A 182 -5.59 5.34 0.21
N GLU A 183 -6.49 5.77 1.11
CA GLU A 183 -7.93 5.53 0.97
C GLU A 183 -8.52 6.18 -0.28
N LEU A 184 -8.00 7.34 -0.68
CA LEU A 184 -8.37 7.96 -1.95
C LEU A 184 -8.08 7.04 -3.15
N ARG A 185 -6.94 6.34 -3.13
CA ARG A 185 -6.53 5.42 -4.20
C ARG A 185 -7.32 4.12 -4.17
N LYS A 186 -7.59 3.56 -2.99
CA LYS A 186 -8.49 2.42 -2.82
C LYS A 186 -9.88 2.73 -3.37
N THR A 187 -10.42 3.90 -3.06
CA THR A 187 -11.71 4.37 -3.58
C THR A 187 -11.72 4.43 -5.11
N LYS A 188 -10.63 4.90 -5.73
CA LYS A 188 -10.51 4.92 -7.21
C LYS A 188 -10.54 3.53 -7.83
N LEU A 189 -9.98 2.52 -7.16
CA LEU A 189 -10.05 1.13 -7.60
C LEU A 189 -11.47 0.58 -7.54
N MET A 190 -12.22 0.94 -6.49
CA MET A 190 -13.60 0.51 -6.31
C MET A 190 -14.61 1.39 -7.04
N TYR A 191 -14.18 2.49 -7.67
CA TYR A 191 -15.07 3.47 -8.28
C TYR A 191 -16.16 2.87 -9.19
N PRO A 192 -15.89 1.90 -10.07
CA PRO A 192 -16.94 1.33 -10.91
C PRO A 192 -18.08 0.67 -10.10
N LEU A 193 -17.76 0.16 -8.89
CA LEU A 193 -18.73 -0.55 -8.03
C LEU A 193 -19.53 0.37 -7.12
N ILE A 194 -19.06 1.61 -6.91
CA ILE A 194 -19.70 2.59 -6.04
C ILE A 194 -20.49 3.67 -6.79
N TRP A 195 -20.60 3.52 -8.11
CA TRP A 195 -21.35 4.44 -8.95
C TRP A 195 -22.82 4.55 -8.53
N LYS A 196 -23.32 5.77 -8.40
CA LYS A 196 -24.76 6.06 -8.18
C LYS A 196 -25.26 7.01 -9.26
N LYS A 197 -26.36 6.64 -9.92
CA LYS A 197 -26.92 7.29 -11.09
C LYS A 197 -27.18 8.81 -10.97
N ASN A 198 -27.33 9.35 -9.75
CA ASN A 198 -27.80 10.72 -9.52
C ASN A 198 -26.78 11.65 -8.86
N LYS A 199 -25.49 11.31 -8.81
CA LYS A 199 -24.47 12.16 -8.21
C LYS A 199 -23.23 12.21 -9.09
N THR A 200 -22.72 13.41 -9.34
CA THR A 200 -21.44 13.59 -10.03
C THR A 200 -20.31 12.93 -9.24
N ALA A 201 -19.38 12.29 -9.93
CA ALA A 201 -18.24 11.58 -9.34
C ALA A 201 -17.45 12.41 -8.30
N ALA A 202 -17.34 13.72 -8.54
CA ALA A 202 -16.70 14.67 -7.62
C ALA A 202 -17.43 14.78 -6.27
N TYR A 203 -18.75 14.78 -6.27
CA TYR A 203 -19.55 14.93 -5.05
C TYR A 203 -19.51 13.66 -4.18
N GLN A 204 -19.42 12.49 -4.79
CA GLN A 204 -19.29 11.23 -4.07
C GLN A 204 -17.91 11.05 -3.45
N MET A 205 -16.88 11.50 -4.14
CA MET A 205 -15.50 11.52 -3.65
C MET A 205 -15.38 12.43 -2.42
N ASP A 206 -16.00 13.62 -2.46
CA ASP A 206 -15.98 14.59 -1.37
C ASP A 206 -16.73 14.08 -0.11
N SER A 207 -17.84 13.37 -0.29
CA SER A 207 -18.61 12.79 0.83
C SER A 207 -17.86 11.63 1.52
N LEU A 208 -17.09 10.84 0.78
CA LEU A 208 -16.25 9.77 1.32
C LEU A 208 -15.01 10.31 2.04
N LEU A 209 -14.48 11.44 1.57
CA LEU A 209 -13.33 12.10 2.18
C LEU A 209 -13.68 12.81 3.50
N ARG A 210 -14.93 13.22 3.70
CA ARG A 210 -15.38 13.95 4.91
C ARG A 210 -15.68 13.06 6.12
N GLY A 211 -15.49 11.73 6.01
CA GLY A 211 -15.55 10.83 7.18
C GLY A 211 -16.86 10.87 7.96
N THR A 212 -17.98 11.22 7.34
CA THR A 212 -19.30 11.02 7.95
C THR A 212 -19.57 9.52 7.95
N GLY A 213 -19.17 8.88 9.05
CA GLY A 213 -19.32 7.45 9.31
C GLY A 213 -20.77 7.03 9.40
N THR A 214 -21.42 6.96 8.28
CA THR A 214 -22.56 6.08 8.08
C THR A 214 -22.01 4.84 7.41
N THR A 215 -21.75 3.79 8.19
CA THR A 215 -21.74 2.43 7.68
C THR A 215 -22.92 2.29 6.73
N PRO A 216 -22.69 2.00 5.44
CA PRO A 216 -23.80 1.70 4.56
C PRO A 216 -24.39 0.39 5.08
N GLY A 217 -25.56 0.47 5.69
CA GLY A 217 -26.34 -0.71 5.95
C GLY A 217 -26.44 -1.50 4.65
N SER A 218 -26.28 -2.82 4.72
CA SER A 218 -26.38 -3.76 3.62
C SER A 218 -27.77 -3.69 2.97
N THR A 219 -27.97 -2.68 2.14
CA THR A 219 -29.04 -2.72 1.16
C THR A 219 -28.52 -3.49 -0.01
N ALA A 220 -29.13 -4.65 -0.28
CA ALA A 220 -28.90 -5.39 -1.50
C ALA A 220 -28.91 -4.40 -2.68
N HIS A 221 -27.75 -4.25 -3.32
CA HIS A 221 -27.64 -3.39 -4.48
C HIS A 221 -28.34 -4.11 -5.62
N ASP A 222 -29.54 -3.66 -5.98
CA ASP A 222 -30.15 -4.03 -7.23
C ASP A 222 -29.20 -3.62 -8.37
N VAL A 223 -28.67 -4.61 -9.05
CA VAL A 223 -27.80 -4.43 -10.22
C VAL A 223 -28.66 -3.82 -11.32
N SER A 224 -28.49 -2.54 -11.59
CA SER A 224 -29.20 -1.84 -12.65
C SER A 224 -28.54 -2.07 -14.00
N THR A 225 -29.31 -2.38 -15.04
CA THR A 225 -28.84 -2.51 -16.42
C THR A 225 -28.25 -1.21 -16.97
N ASP A 226 -28.62 -0.06 -16.40
CA ASP A 226 -28.10 1.27 -16.77
C ASP A 226 -26.80 1.64 -16.04
N ASP A 227 -26.29 0.79 -15.15
CA ASP A 227 -25.03 1.02 -14.45
C ASP A 227 -23.87 0.89 -15.44
N PRO A 228 -22.94 1.88 -15.50
CA PRO A 228 -21.76 1.81 -16.37
C PRO A 228 -20.91 0.56 -16.16
N PHE A 229 -20.82 0.04 -14.94
CA PHE A 229 -20.12 -1.19 -14.66
C PHE A 229 -20.82 -2.40 -15.30
N THR A 230 -22.15 -2.48 -15.17
CA THR A 230 -22.97 -3.54 -15.79
C THR A 230 -22.87 -3.51 -17.32
N GLN A 231 -22.86 -2.32 -17.91
CA GLN A 231 -22.73 -2.16 -19.37
C GLN A 231 -21.34 -2.63 -19.87
N SER A 232 -20.28 -2.38 -19.11
CA SER A 232 -18.92 -2.78 -19.47
C SER A 232 -18.60 -4.25 -19.18
N LEU A 233 -19.45 -4.97 -18.45
CA LEU A 233 -19.24 -6.36 -18.08
C LEU A 233 -19.08 -7.26 -19.31
N SER A 234 -17.90 -7.82 -19.46
CA SER A 234 -17.52 -8.88 -20.38
C SER A 234 -16.53 -9.80 -19.70
N LEU A 235 -16.27 -10.98 -20.26
CA LEU A 235 -15.26 -11.89 -19.70
C LEU A 235 -13.90 -11.22 -19.59
N HIS A 236 -13.46 -10.56 -20.65
CA HIS A 236 -12.17 -9.87 -20.70
C HIS A 236 -12.10 -8.71 -19.67
N PHE A 237 -13.16 -7.90 -19.59
CA PHE A 237 -13.23 -6.81 -18.62
C PHE A 237 -13.14 -7.33 -17.17
N LEU A 238 -13.82 -8.44 -16.84
CA LEU A 238 -13.74 -9.04 -15.51
C LEU A 238 -12.34 -9.58 -15.21
N GLN A 239 -11.72 -10.27 -16.16
CA GLN A 239 -10.35 -10.76 -16.00
C GLN A 239 -9.38 -9.60 -15.76
N ASP A 240 -9.44 -8.55 -16.56
CA ASP A 240 -8.61 -7.36 -16.39
C ASP A 240 -8.86 -6.67 -15.05
N TYR A 241 -10.12 -6.59 -14.61
CA TYR A 241 -10.46 -6.00 -13.32
C TYR A 241 -9.89 -6.83 -12.17
N PHE A 242 -10.03 -8.16 -12.19
CA PHE A 242 -9.43 -9.04 -11.20
C PHE A 242 -7.90 -8.95 -11.18
N LEU A 243 -7.27 -8.91 -12.34
CA LEU A 243 -5.81 -8.75 -12.45
C LEU A 243 -5.34 -7.40 -11.90
N LYS A 244 -6.11 -6.33 -12.13
CA LYS A 244 -5.85 -5.01 -11.54
C LYS A 244 -5.94 -5.03 -10.02
N ILE A 245 -6.97 -5.69 -9.49
CA ILE A 245 -7.14 -5.86 -8.04
C ILE A 245 -6.00 -6.73 -7.47
N LEU A 246 -5.60 -7.79 -8.15
CA LEU A 246 -4.46 -8.60 -7.74
C LEU A 246 -3.18 -7.75 -7.66
N GLY A 247 -2.88 -6.97 -8.70
CA GLY A 247 -1.73 -6.05 -8.69
C GLY A 247 -1.75 -5.08 -7.51
N PHE A 248 -2.93 -4.57 -7.15
CA PHE A 248 -3.10 -3.73 -5.96
C PHE A 248 -2.90 -4.52 -4.66
N LEU A 249 -3.49 -5.70 -4.52
CA LEU A 249 -3.34 -6.55 -3.32
C LEU A 249 -1.87 -6.93 -3.08
N LEU A 250 -1.14 -7.25 -4.14
CA LEU A 250 0.30 -7.53 -4.05
C LEU A 250 1.09 -6.32 -3.54
N TYR A 251 0.74 -5.13 -4.01
CA TYR A 251 1.32 -3.90 -3.49
C TYR A 251 0.99 -3.68 -2.01
N ASP A 252 -0.28 -3.81 -1.64
CA ASP A 252 -0.77 -3.61 -0.27
C ASP A 252 -0.10 -4.58 0.72
N ILE A 253 -0.05 -5.86 0.36
CA ILE A 253 0.61 -6.90 1.18
C ILE A 253 2.10 -6.59 1.33
N ASN A 254 2.79 -6.23 0.24
CA ASN A 254 4.21 -5.93 0.27
C ASN A 254 4.50 -4.69 1.12
N LEU A 255 3.73 -3.61 0.92
CA LEU A 255 3.86 -2.37 1.69
C LEU A 255 3.64 -2.63 3.19
N ASN A 256 2.55 -3.29 3.56
CA ASN A 256 2.21 -3.57 4.95
C ASN A 256 3.30 -4.43 5.63
N LYS A 257 3.81 -5.45 4.95
CA LYS A 257 4.92 -6.27 5.49
C LYS A 257 6.22 -5.48 5.60
N ALA A 258 6.60 -4.74 4.57
CA ALA A 258 7.83 -3.97 4.55
C ALA A 258 7.84 -2.84 5.59
N THR A 259 6.70 -2.30 5.94
CA THR A 259 6.53 -1.24 6.95
C THR A 259 6.06 -1.77 8.32
N GLU A 260 6.05 -3.09 8.51
CA GLU A 260 5.60 -3.75 9.75
C GLU A 260 4.21 -3.27 10.21
N PHE A 261 3.32 -2.97 9.28
CA PHE A 261 1.96 -2.47 9.50
C PHE A 261 1.87 -1.12 10.24
N ILE A 262 2.98 -0.42 10.41
CA ILE A 262 3.03 0.85 11.15
C ILE A 262 2.12 1.92 10.51
N LEU A 263 2.10 1.99 9.18
CA LEU A 263 1.32 3.01 8.46
C LEU A 263 -0.20 2.80 8.53
N VAL A 264 -0.63 1.60 8.85
CA VAL A 264 -2.05 1.22 9.03
C VAL A 264 -2.41 0.98 10.49
N ASP A 265 -1.74 1.67 11.42
CA ASP A 265 -1.97 1.63 12.85
C ASP A 265 -1.96 0.20 13.45
N ASN A 266 -1.05 -0.64 12.95
CA ASN A 266 -0.92 -2.06 13.28
C ASN A 266 -2.18 -2.90 12.97
N ASN A 267 -3.01 -2.45 12.04
CA ASN A 267 -4.14 -3.24 11.56
C ASN A 267 -3.68 -4.35 10.61
N TYR A 268 -3.37 -5.52 11.16
CA TYR A 268 -2.94 -6.71 10.40
C TYR A 268 -4.03 -7.26 9.47
N ASN A 269 -5.28 -6.82 9.63
CA ASN A 269 -6.42 -7.23 8.80
C ASN A 269 -6.78 -6.24 7.70
N SER A 270 -6.06 -5.13 7.56
CA SER A 270 -6.40 -4.05 6.63
C SER A 270 -6.60 -4.53 5.18
N THR A 271 -5.76 -5.45 4.72
CA THR A 271 -5.86 -6.04 3.37
C THR A 271 -7.12 -6.92 3.23
N ASN A 272 -7.43 -7.74 4.26
CA ASN A 272 -8.65 -8.55 4.28
C ASN A 272 -9.91 -7.69 4.31
N GLU A 273 -9.94 -6.63 5.10
CA GLU A 273 -11.06 -5.69 5.17
C GLU A 273 -11.33 -5.02 3.81
N PHE A 274 -10.27 -4.61 3.12
CA PHE A 274 -10.40 -4.08 1.76
C PHE A 274 -10.96 -5.12 0.80
N TRP A 275 -10.40 -6.34 0.83
CA TRP A 275 -10.84 -7.43 -0.05
C TRP A 275 -12.30 -7.83 0.22
N ASP A 276 -12.69 -8.00 1.47
CA ASP A 276 -14.06 -8.34 1.84
C ASP A 276 -15.04 -7.24 1.40
N GLY A 277 -14.72 -5.97 1.64
CA GLY A 277 -15.53 -4.84 1.20
C GLY A 277 -15.64 -4.73 -0.33
N LEU A 278 -14.59 -5.13 -1.06
CA LEU A 278 -14.63 -5.22 -2.51
C LEU A 278 -15.56 -6.35 -2.96
N MET A 279 -15.40 -7.54 -2.39
CA MET A 279 -16.21 -8.71 -2.75
C MET A 279 -17.70 -8.55 -2.43
N ASP A 280 -18.04 -7.91 -1.32
CA ASP A 280 -19.42 -7.58 -0.98
C ASP A 280 -20.09 -6.73 -2.07
N ARG A 281 -19.33 -5.84 -2.70
CA ARG A 281 -19.83 -4.96 -3.78
C ARG A 281 -19.79 -5.64 -5.15
N LEU A 282 -18.79 -6.49 -5.40
CA LEU A 282 -18.57 -7.14 -6.69
C LEU A 282 -19.47 -8.37 -6.88
N SER A 283 -19.77 -9.11 -5.82
CA SER A 283 -20.52 -10.38 -5.91
C SER A 283 -21.89 -10.26 -6.62
N PRO A 284 -22.70 -9.22 -6.41
CA PRO A 284 -23.95 -9.06 -7.17
C PRO A 284 -23.73 -8.92 -8.67
N TYR A 285 -22.68 -8.20 -9.08
CA TYR A 285 -22.33 -8.04 -10.49
C TYR A 285 -21.81 -9.34 -11.12
N LEU A 286 -21.05 -10.13 -10.35
CA LEU A 286 -20.61 -11.45 -10.80
C LEU A 286 -21.79 -12.40 -10.99
N SER A 287 -22.74 -12.43 -10.07
CA SER A 287 -23.97 -13.20 -10.21
C SER A 287 -24.76 -12.76 -11.45
N TYR A 288 -24.96 -11.46 -11.63
CA TYR A 288 -25.61 -10.93 -12.84
C TYR A 288 -24.87 -11.34 -14.12
N PHE A 289 -23.54 -11.25 -14.14
CA PHE A 289 -22.76 -11.64 -15.30
C PHE A 289 -22.90 -13.13 -15.63
N ILE A 290 -22.86 -13.99 -14.61
CA ILE A 290 -23.07 -15.43 -14.79
C ILE A 290 -24.46 -15.70 -15.36
N ASP A 291 -25.49 -15.09 -14.79
CA ASP A 291 -26.87 -15.37 -15.17
C ASP A 291 -27.22 -14.84 -16.56
N GLU A 292 -26.84 -13.61 -16.88
CA GLU A 292 -27.32 -12.91 -18.07
C GLU A 292 -26.32 -12.90 -19.25
N LYS A 293 -25.03 -12.84 -18.97
CA LYS A 293 -24.00 -12.62 -20.01
C LYS A 293 -23.16 -13.87 -20.34
N LEU A 294 -22.95 -14.76 -19.38
CA LEU A 294 -22.12 -15.96 -19.57
C LEU A 294 -22.96 -17.08 -20.22
N LYS A 295 -22.91 -17.19 -21.55
CA LYS A 295 -23.80 -18.07 -22.31
C LYS A 295 -23.11 -19.26 -22.96
N THR A 296 -21.82 -19.17 -23.26
CA THR A 296 -21.06 -20.22 -23.96
C THR A 296 -20.32 -21.12 -22.96
N GLU A 297 -20.26 -22.42 -23.24
CA GLU A 297 -19.48 -23.36 -22.42
C GLU A 297 -17.99 -22.99 -22.39
N GLU A 298 -17.44 -22.50 -23.51
CA GLU A 298 -16.06 -22.08 -23.61
C GLU A 298 -15.74 -20.91 -22.65
N ASP A 299 -16.61 -19.90 -22.58
CA ASP A 299 -16.40 -18.76 -21.68
C ASP A 299 -16.56 -19.18 -20.20
N MET A 300 -17.46 -20.13 -19.90
CA MET A 300 -17.61 -20.69 -18.56
C MET A 300 -16.32 -21.40 -18.10
N ILE A 301 -15.73 -22.20 -18.99
CA ILE A 301 -14.48 -22.90 -18.71
C ILE A 301 -13.34 -21.88 -18.51
N LYS A 302 -13.20 -20.89 -19.39
CA LYS A 302 -12.17 -19.84 -19.28
C LYS A 302 -12.29 -19.08 -17.96
N LEU A 303 -13.51 -18.67 -17.59
CA LEU A 303 -13.72 -17.95 -16.32
C LEU A 303 -13.42 -18.83 -15.11
N LYS A 304 -13.88 -20.09 -15.14
CA LYS A 304 -13.60 -21.07 -14.08
C LYS A 304 -12.08 -21.28 -13.92
N ASP A 305 -11.35 -21.53 -15.00
CA ASP A 305 -9.91 -21.78 -14.94
C ASP A 305 -9.16 -20.55 -14.38
N PHE A 306 -9.52 -19.37 -14.84
CA PHE A 306 -8.96 -18.13 -14.34
C PHE A 306 -9.22 -17.95 -12.83
N LEU A 307 -10.47 -18.14 -12.38
CA LEU A 307 -10.83 -17.98 -10.97
C LEU A 307 -10.19 -19.04 -10.07
N CYS A 308 -10.00 -20.28 -10.57
CA CYS A 308 -9.31 -21.32 -9.80
C CYS A 308 -7.87 -20.93 -9.48
N ILE A 309 -7.14 -20.36 -10.45
CA ILE A 309 -5.77 -19.88 -10.24
C ILE A 309 -5.78 -18.66 -9.32
N TYR A 310 -6.70 -17.74 -9.55
CA TYR A 310 -6.85 -16.55 -8.74
C TYR A 310 -7.11 -16.88 -7.25
N VAL A 311 -8.04 -17.81 -6.99
CA VAL A 311 -8.31 -18.33 -5.64
C VAL A 311 -7.05 -18.97 -5.03
N ALA A 312 -6.34 -19.79 -5.79
CA ALA A 312 -5.12 -20.44 -5.31
C ALA A 312 -4.05 -19.40 -4.89
N ILE A 313 -3.92 -18.31 -5.65
CA ILE A 313 -3.03 -17.19 -5.28
C ILE A 313 -3.49 -16.51 -4.00
N LEU A 314 -4.78 -16.18 -3.89
CA LEU A 314 -5.31 -15.50 -2.69
C LEU A 314 -5.18 -16.33 -1.42
N GLU A 315 -5.35 -17.66 -1.52
CA GLU A 315 -5.15 -18.57 -0.39
C GLU A 315 -3.72 -18.51 0.17
N ASN A 316 -2.69 -18.37 -0.68
CA ASN A 316 -1.32 -18.18 -0.22
C ASN A 316 -1.14 -16.92 0.64
N PHE A 317 -1.92 -15.89 0.37
CA PHE A 317 -1.93 -14.65 1.13
C PHE A 317 -2.93 -14.63 2.29
N LYS A 318 -3.60 -15.76 2.56
CA LYS A 318 -4.60 -15.92 3.63
C LYS A 318 -5.77 -14.95 3.52
N LEU A 319 -6.15 -14.58 2.29
CA LEU A 319 -7.33 -13.77 2.04
C LEU A 319 -8.59 -14.64 2.02
N ASN A 320 -9.74 -14.03 2.33
CA ASN A 320 -11.02 -14.71 2.34
C ASN A 320 -11.48 -15.07 0.92
N ILE A 321 -11.50 -16.35 0.60
CA ILE A 321 -11.84 -16.90 -0.72
C ILE A 321 -13.28 -17.40 -0.81
N GLU A 322 -14.04 -17.44 0.28
CA GLU A 322 -15.39 -17.99 0.30
C GLU A 322 -16.32 -17.35 -0.73
N PRO A 323 -16.32 -16.00 -0.95
CA PRO A 323 -17.17 -15.40 -1.97
C PRO A 323 -16.87 -15.92 -3.39
N LEU A 324 -15.59 -16.14 -3.72
CA LEU A 324 -15.20 -16.68 -5.03
C LEU A 324 -15.55 -18.16 -5.19
N TYR A 325 -15.51 -18.95 -4.12
CA TYR A 325 -16.02 -20.33 -4.18
C TYR A 325 -17.50 -20.38 -4.48
N LYS A 326 -18.32 -19.50 -3.90
CA LYS A 326 -19.75 -19.40 -4.24
C LYS A 326 -19.96 -19.08 -5.73
N ILE A 327 -19.14 -18.18 -6.27
CA ILE A 327 -19.16 -17.85 -7.70
C ILE A 327 -18.75 -19.05 -8.56
N LEU A 328 -17.72 -19.80 -8.19
CA LEU A 328 -17.32 -21.02 -8.89
C LEU A 328 -18.42 -22.09 -8.90
N VAL A 329 -19.14 -22.25 -7.78
CA VAL A 329 -20.29 -23.14 -7.71
C VAL A 329 -21.40 -22.69 -8.67
N SER A 330 -21.73 -21.41 -8.72
CA SER A 330 -22.72 -20.84 -9.63
C SER A 330 -22.35 -21.07 -11.11
N ILE A 331 -21.06 -20.92 -11.45
CA ILE A 331 -20.56 -21.20 -12.81
C ILE A 331 -20.76 -22.68 -13.15
N PHE A 332 -20.45 -23.59 -12.21
CA PHE A 332 -20.59 -25.02 -12.39
C PHE A 332 -22.08 -25.43 -12.58
N GLU A 333 -22.97 -24.91 -11.74
CA GLU A 333 -24.41 -25.16 -11.85
C GLU A 333 -24.97 -24.69 -13.20
N LYS A 334 -24.55 -23.51 -13.66
CA LYS A 334 -24.93 -23.00 -14.97
C LYS A 334 -24.37 -23.86 -16.10
N PHE A 335 -23.11 -24.27 -16.03
CA PHE A 335 -22.48 -25.16 -17.00
C PHE A 335 -23.29 -26.48 -17.13
N CYS A 336 -23.60 -27.11 -16.00
CA CYS A 336 -24.45 -28.31 -16.00
C CYS A 336 -25.82 -28.07 -16.65
N SER A 337 -26.45 -26.92 -16.38
CA SER A 337 -27.77 -26.61 -16.94
C SER A 337 -27.73 -26.35 -18.45
N VAL A 338 -26.66 -25.79 -18.97
CA VAL A 338 -26.46 -25.55 -20.42
C VAL A 338 -26.16 -26.86 -21.13
N SER A 339 -25.23 -27.66 -20.60
CA SER A 339 -24.86 -28.97 -21.18
C SER A 339 -26.03 -29.95 -21.22
N LEU A 340 -26.89 -29.96 -20.17
CA LEU A 340 -28.10 -30.80 -20.15
C LEU A 340 -29.17 -30.38 -21.17
N ARG A 341 -29.18 -29.11 -21.59
CA ARG A 341 -30.11 -28.63 -22.63
C ARG A 341 -29.64 -28.97 -24.05
N ALA A 342 -28.37 -29.29 -24.20
CA ALA A 342 -27.78 -29.64 -25.49
C ALA A 342 -27.98 -31.12 -25.86
N PHE A 343 -28.47 -31.96 -24.94
CA PHE A 343 -28.90 -33.33 -25.12
C PHE A 343 -30.44 -33.38 -25.18
#